data_4d9be042a5bb2f68e119f33b912663ff
#
_entry.id   4d9be042a5bb2f68e119f33b912663ff
#
_cell.length_a   1.000
_cell.length_b   1.000
_cell.length_c   1.000
_cell.angle_alpha   90.00
_cell.angle_beta   90.00
_cell.angle_gamma   90.00
#
_symmetry.space_group_name_H-M   'P 1'
#
loop_
_entity.id
_entity.type
_entity.pdbx_description
1 polymer ?
#
loop_
_entity_poly.entity_id
_entity_poly.type
_entity_poly.pdbx_seq_one_letter_code
_entity_poly.pdbx_strand_id
1 'polypeptide(L)'
;MSEDKKLKTENSGKVGAFAAFFKILLKSSKFLKFILAGASFATYSYLFTWQFAGMLLIMIFIHELGHVIAMKQCGIKVKGIYLIPLLGGAAVAEGDFKTRRDESYIALMGPWFGLFVSLFFYLLYYITSNPVFAAGATWCSFMNLFNIL
;
A
#
# COMPACT_ATOMS: atom_id res chain seq x y z
N MET A 1 -4.62 43.70 -1.02
CA MET A 1 -4.87 42.90 0.20
C MET A 1 -6.06 41.94 0.08
N SER A 2 -6.64 41.67 -1.11
CA SER A 2 -7.84 40.83 -1.30
C SER A 2 -7.60 39.51 -2.08
N GLU A 3 -6.59 39.42 -2.96
CA GLU A 3 -6.35 38.22 -3.75
C GLU A 3 -5.62 37.12 -2.97
N ASP A 4 -4.64 37.45 -2.18
CA ASP A 4 -3.91 36.46 -1.34
C ASP A 4 -4.79 35.76 -0.31
N LYS A 5 -5.82 36.47 0.20
CA LYS A 5 -6.79 35.88 1.12
C LYS A 5 -7.73 34.89 0.42
N LYS A 6 -8.12 35.15 -0.84
CA LYS A 6 -8.96 34.25 -1.63
C LYS A 6 -8.22 32.96 -2.00
N LEU A 7 -6.98 33.06 -2.45
CA LEU A 7 -6.13 31.90 -2.80
C LEU A 7 -5.85 30.99 -1.59
N LYS A 8 -5.64 31.60 -0.41
CA LYS A 8 -5.42 30.84 0.83
C LYS A 8 -6.68 30.11 1.33
N THR A 9 -7.85 30.71 1.13
CA THR A 9 -9.14 30.09 1.52
C THR A 9 -9.54 28.98 0.54
N GLU A 10 -9.28 29.14 -0.75
CA GLU A 10 -9.59 28.14 -1.77
C GLU A 10 -8.68 26.91 -1.65
N ASN A 11 -7.39 27.10 -1.35
CA ASN A 11 -6.44 26.02 -1.12
C ASN A 11 -6.73 25.28 0.19
N SER A 12 -7.16 25.99 1.25
CA SER A 12 -7.60 25.38 2.52
C SER A 12 -8.88 24.55 2.35
N GLY A 13 -9.80 24.98 1.47
CA GLY A 13 -11.02 24.25 1.15
C GLY A 13 -10.75 22.93 0.40
N LYS A 14 -9.83 22.93 -0.55
CA LYS A 14 -9.45 21.74 -1.32
C LYS A 14 -8.69 20.71 -0.47
N VAL A 15 -7.79 21.18 0.41
CA VAL A 15 -7.08 20.32 1.38
C VAL A 15 -8.06 19.76 2.42
N GLY A 16 -9.01 20.56 2.89
CA GLY A 16 -10.07 20.13 3.81
C GLY A 16 -11.02 19.10 3.18
N ALA A 17 -11.41 19.29 1.92
CA ALA A 17 -12.24 18.34 1.18
C ALA A 17 -11.52 17.01 0.93
N PHE A 18 -10.23 17.05 0.57
CA PHE A 18 -9.40 15.85 0.40
C PHE A 18 -9.22 15.10 1.74
N ALA A 19 -8.95 15.81 2.82
CA ALA A 19 -8.85 15.22 4.15
C ALA A 19 -10.19 14.64 4.64
N ALA A 20 -11.31 15.30 4.35
CA ALA A 20 -12.65 14.80 4.66
C ALA A 20 -12.99 13.56 3.84
N PHE A 21 -12.70 13.55 2.54
CA PHE A 21 -12.84 12.40 1.67
C PHE A 21 -12.00 11.22 2.18
N PHE A 22 -10.74 11.45 2.56
CA PHE A 22 -9.86 10.42 3.11
C PHE A 22 -10.36 9.90 4.47
N LYS A 23 -10.92 10.77 5.34
CA LYS A 23 -11.57 10.35 6.59
C LYS A 23 -12.81 9.49 6.34
N ILE A 24 -13.63 9.81 5.34
CA ILE A 24 -14.80 9.01 4.96
C ILE A 24 -14.35 7.66 4.42
N LEU A 25 -13.32 7.63 3.57
CA LEU A 25 -12.69 6.41 3.07
C LEU A 25 -12.19 5.51 4.22
N LEU A 26 -11.52 6.10 5.21
CA LEU A 26 -10.99 5.37 6.37
C LEU A 26 -12.08 4.89 7.33
N LYS A 27 -13.23 5.53 7.37
CA LYS A 27 -14.39 5.17 8.24
C LYS A 27 -15.27 4.09 7.61
N SER A 28 -15.00 3.70 6.37
CA SER A 28 -15.89 2.90 5.57
C SER A 28 -15.79 1.40 5.83
N SER A 29 -16.89 0.75 5.52
CA SER A 29 -17.20 -0.67 5.64
C SER A 29 -16.20 -1.57 4.86
N LYS A 30 -16.20 -2.85 5.16
CA LYS A 30 -15.49 -3.92 4.41
C LYS A 30 -15.71 -3.80 2.89
N PHE A 31 -16.89 -3.35 2.48
CA PHE A 31 -17.28 -3.17 1.08
C PHE A 31 -16.39 -2.21 0.31
N LEU A 32 -15.97 -1.06 0.91
CA LEU A 32 -15.07 -0.13 0.22
C LEU A 32 -13.68 -0.73 -0.03
N LYS A 33 -13.17 -1.56 0.88
CA LYS A 33 -11.88 -2.24 0.67
C LYS A 33 -11.93 -3.14 -0.56
N PHE A 34 -13.05 -3.85 -0.77
CA PHE A 34 -13.25 -4.68 -1.96
C PHE A 34 -13.39 -3.84 -3.24
N ILE A 35 -14.11 -2.71 -3.17
CA ILE A 35 -14.21 -1.78 -4.32
C ILE A 35 -12.83 -1.24 -4.69
N LEU A 36 -12.05 -0.78 -3.71
CA LEU A 36 -10.71 -0.25 -3.96
C LEU A 36 -9.77 -1.33 -4.52
N ALA A 37 -9.81 -2.55 -3.98
CA ALA A 37 -9.01 -3.66 -4.49
C ALA A 37 -9.42 -4.02 -5.92
N GLY A 38 -10.72 -4.08 -6.23
CA GLY A 38 -11.23 -4.31 -7.58
C GLY A 38 -10.84 -3.20 -8.57
N ALA A 39 -10.96 -1.95 -8.14
CA ALA A 39 -10.53 -0.79 -8.94
C ALA A 39 -9.02 -0.81 -9.20
N SER A 40 -8.20 -1.16 -8.18
CA SER A 40 -6.76 -1.32 -8.34
C SER A 40 -6.43 -2.43 -9.34
N PHE A 41 -7.11 -3.59 -9.23
CA PHE A 41 -6.92 -4.69 -10.17
C PHE A 41 -7.28 -4.28 -11.60
N ALA A 42 -8.42 -3.64 -11.81
CA ALA A 42 -8.85 -3.16 -13.13
C ALA A 42 -7.86 -2.15 -13.71
N THR A 43 -7.40 -1.18 -12.91
CA THR A 43 -6.43 -0.17 -13.34
C THR A 43 -5.10 -0.79 -13.74
N TYR A 44 -4.56 -1.68 -12.90
CA TYR A 44 -3.28 -2.34 -13.22
C TYR A 44 -3.42 -3.34 -14.37
N SER A 45 -4.58 -4.00 -14.54
CA SER A 45 -4.85 -4.88 -15.68
C SER A 45 -4.96 -4.10 -17.00
N TYR A 46 -5.43 -2.86 -16.95
CA TYR A 46 -5.45 -1.97 -18.10
C TYR A 46 -4.06 -1.48 -18.50
N LEU A 47 -3.20 -1.16 -17.52
CA LEU A 47 -1.83 -0.66 -17.75
C LEU A 47 -0.85 -1.79 -18.12
N PHE A 48 -1.09 -2.97 -17.62
CA PHE A 48 -0.22 -4.15 -17.80
C PHE A 48 -1.06 -5.34 -18.28
N THR A 49 -0.67 -6.56 -17.90
CA THR A 49 -1.49 -7.76 -18.11
C THR A 49 -2.25 -8.10 -16.82
N TRP A 50 -3.38 -8.80 -16.93
CA TRP A 50 -4.17 -9.21 -15.75
C TRP A 50 -3.38 -10.14 -14.81
N GLN A 51 -2.47 -10.98 -15.35
CA GLN A 51 -1.60 -11.85 -14.57
C GLN A 51 -0.62 -11.01 -13.73
N PHE A 52 0.00 -10.01 -14.36
CA PHE A 52 0.93 -9.10 -13.67
C PHE A 52 0.20 -8.24 -12.63
N ALA A 53 -1.01 -7.75 -12.96
CA ALA A 53 -1.84 -7.02 -12.01
C ALA A 53 -2.19 -7.83 -10.78
N GLY A 54 -2.55 -9.11 -10.96
CA GLY A 54 -2.80 -10.04 -9.85
C GLY A 54 -1.58 -10.23 -8.95
N MET A 55 -0.40 -10.47 -9.55
CA MET A 55 0.85 -10.59 -8.80
C MET A 55 1.20 -9.31 -8.05
N LEU A 56 1.06 -8.15 -8.69
CA LEU A 56 1.33 -6.84 -8.09
C LEU A 56 0.44 -6.60 -6.86
N LEU A 57 -0.84 -6.90 -6.96
CA LEU A 57 -1.76 -6.75 -5.81
C LEU A 57 -1.46 -7.71 -4.67
N ILE A 58 -1.12 -8.97 -4.96
CA ILE A 58 -0.69 -9.95 -3.95
C ILE A 58 0.56 -9.43 -3.24
N MET A 59 1.53 -8.94 -3.99
CA MET A 59 2.77 -8.37 -3.47
C MET A 59 2.51 -7.19 -2.55
N ILE A 60 1.73 -6.20 -3.00
CA ILE A 60 1.35 -5.04 -2.20
C ILE A 60 0.62 -5.49 -0.93
N PHE A 61 -0.34 -6.40 -1.05
CA PHE A 61 -1.09 -6.90 0.09
C PHE A 61 -0.21 -7.58 1.14
N ILE A 62 0.74 -8.43 0.74
CA ILE A 62 1.66 -9.12 1.65
C ILE A 62 2.64 -8.12 2.29
N HIS A 63 3.10 -7.12 1.55
CA HIS A 63 3.90 -6.02 2.09
C HIS A 63 3.16 -5.29 3.21
N GLU A 64 1.91 -4.85 2.95
CA GLU A 64 1.07 -4.20 3.96
C GLU A 64 0.74 -5.11 5.15
N LEU A 65 0.61 -6.42 4.90
CA LEU A 65 0.41 -7.40 5.96
C LEU A 65 1.60 -7.45 6.92
N GLY A 66 2.83 -7.28 6.43
CA GLY A 66 4.03 -7.14 7.25
C GLY A 66 3.91 -6.00 8.25
N HIS A 67 3.49 -4.82 7.80
CA HIS A 67 3.22 -3.66 8.67
C HIS A 67 2.13 -3.96 9.71
N VAL A 68 1.03 -4.59 9.28
CA VAL A 68 -0.08 -4.96 10.17
C VAL A 68 0.35 -5.92 11.27
N ILE A 69 1.16 -6.92 10.93
CA ILE A 69 1.69 -7.89 11.91
C ILE A 69 2.56 -7.17 12.94
N ALA A 70 3.48 -6.32 12.49
CA ALA A 70 4.35 -5.54 13.37
C ALA A 70 3.55 -4.57 14.27
N MET A 71 2.56 -3.85 13.72
CA MET A 71 1.66 -3.00 14.50
C MET A 71 0.98 -3.77 15.63
N LYS A 72 0.45 -4.96 15.32
CA LYS A 72 -0.20 -5.81 16.33
C LYS A 72 0.77 -6.29 17.41
N GLN A 73 2.01 -6.63 17.04
CA GLN A 73 3.06 -7.01 18.00
C GLN A 73 3.45 -5.85 18.93
N CYS A 74 3.43 -4.61 18.41
CA CYS A 74 3.64 -3.39 19.22
C CYS A 74 2.39 -2.96 20.02
N GLY A 75 1.28 -3.74 19.96
CA GLY A 75 0.04 -3.45 20.66
C GLY A 75 -0.75 -2.28 20.07
N ILE A 76 -0.54 -1.99 18.78
CA ILE A 76 -1.25 -0.94 18.03
C ILE A 76 -2.44 -1.58 17.32
N LYS A 77 -3.63 -0.99 17.51
CA LYS A 77 -4.83 -1.42 16.81
C LYS A 77 -4.76 -1.00 15.34
N VAL A 78 -5.28 -1.86 14.45
CA VAL A 78 -5.24 -1.64 13.00
C VAL A 78 -6.65 -1.56 12.44
N LYS A 79 -6.94 -0.50 11.68
CA LYS A 79 -8.20 -0.32 10.95
C LYS A 79 -8.30 -1.25 9.74
N GLY A 80 -7.16 -1.57 9.13
CA GLY A 80 -7.06 -2.53 8.03
C GLY A 80 -6.11 -2.10 6.93
N ILE A 81 -6.08 -2.92 5.88
CA ILE A 81 -5.31 -2.69 4.67
C ILE A 81 -6.24 -2.12 3.60
N TYR A 82 -5.80 -1.08 2.91
CA TYR A 82 -6.48 -0.45 1.78
C TYR A 82 -5.56 -0.50 0.56
N LEU A 83 -6.05 -1.06 -0.53
CA LEU A 83 -5.36 -1.07 -1.82
C LEU A 83 -5.90 0.10 -2.65
N ILE A 84 -5.06 1.07 -2.96
CA ILE A 84 -5.47 2.30 -3.63
C ILE A 84 -4.90 2.30 -5.05
N PRO A 85 -5.75 2.45 -6.10
CA PRO A 85 -5.28 2.47 -7.47
C PRO A 85 -4.14 3.48 -7.66
N LEU A 86 -3.06 3.08 -8.32
CA LEU A 86 -1.85 3.86 -8.62
C LEU A 86 -1.01 4.30 -7.42
N LEU A 87 -1.56 4.29 -6.20
CA LEU A 87 -0.83 4.68 -4.98
C LEU A 87 -0.27 3.49 -4.20
N GLY A 88 -0.70 2.26 -4.54
CA GLY A 88 -0.23 1.05 -3.87
C GLY A 88 -1.13 0.60 -2.73
N GLY A 89 -0.55 0.30 -1.57
CA GLY A 89 -1.25 -0.13 -0.35
C GLY A 89 -1.06 0.86 0.80
N ALA A 90 -1.93 0.72 1.80
CA ALA A 90 -1.79 1.41 3.06
C ALA A 90 -2.33 0.56 4.22
N ALA A 91 -1.48 0.21 5.17
CA ALA A 91 -1.86 -0.35 6.46
C ALA A 91 -2.16 0.79 7.45
N VAL A 92 -3.41 0.91 7.86
CA VAL A 92 -3.86 2.06 8.66
C VAL A 92 -3.93 1.70 10.15
N ALA A 93 -3.09 2.36 10.95
CA ALA A 93 -3.11 2.27 12.41
C ALA A 93 -4.31 3.03 13.02
N GLU A 94 -4.73 2.59 14.20
CA GLU A 94 -5.68 3.31 15.07
C GLU A 94 -4.93 3.82 16.30
N GLY A 95 -4.43 5.05 16.23
CA GLY A 95 -3.62 5.68 17.27
C GLY A 95 -2.18 5.93 16.84
N ASP A 96 -1.40 6.52 17.76
CA ASP A 96 -0.02 6.92 17.53
C ASP A 96 0.97 5.79 17.87
N PHE A 97 2.16 5.87 17.29
CA PHE A 97 3.27 5.00 17.64
C PHE A 97 3.81 5.37 19.03
N LYS A 98 4.05 4.35 19.88
CA LYS A 98 4.48 4.56 21.27
C LYS A 98 5.93 5.01 21.39
N THR A 99 6.79 4.47 20.52
CA THR A 99 8.21 4.76 20.51
C THR A 99 8.75 4.85 19.08
N ARG A 100 9.87 5.55 18.89
CA ARG A 100 10.57 5.57 17.59
C ARG A 100 11.09 4.19 17.17
N ARG A 101 11.36 3.33 18.13
CA ARG A 101 11.77 1.95 17.87
C ARG A 101 10.62 1.15 17.24
N ASP A 102 9.40 1.29 17.78
CA ASP A 102 8.22 0.63 17.21
C ASP A 102 7.95 1.12 15.79
N GLU A 103 8.07 2.44 15.56
CA GLU A 103 7.91 3.05 14.24
C GLU A 103 8.88 2.46 13.22
N SER A 104 10.19 2.40 13.56
CA SER A 104 11.22 1.81 12.70
C SER A 104 11.00 0.32 12.47
N TYR A 105 10.62 -0.43 13.49
CA TYR A 105 10.32 -1.85 13.38
C TYR A 105 9.15 -2.11 12.43
N ILE A 106 8.06 -1.35 12.59
CA ILE A 106 6.88 -1.45 11.75
C ILE A 106 7.24 -1.08 10.30
N ALA A 107 7.99 0.01 10.09
CA ALA A 107 8.41 0.43 8.77
C ALA A 107 9.23 -0.64 8.02
N LEU A 108 10.11 -1.36 8.70
CA LEU A 108 10.95 -2.40 8.08
C LEU A 108 10.22 -3.70 7.79
N MET A 109 9.13 -4.00 8.51
CA MET A 109 8.44 -5.29 8.36
C MET A 109 7.69 -5.43 7.04
N GLY A 110 7.21 -4.33 6.43
CA GLY A 110 6.66 -4.37 5.08
C GLY A 110 7.67 -4.83 4.04
N PRO A 111 8.81 -4.12 3.87
CA PRO A 111 9.89 -4.54 2.98
C PRO A 111 10.39 -5.96 3.25
N TRP A 112 10.50 -6.35 4.53
CA TRP A 112 10.93 -7.70 4.90
C TRP A 112 9.98 -8.78 4.35
N PHE A 113 8.68 -8.61 4.52
CA PHE A 113 7.67 -9.51 3.94
C PHE A 113 7.70 -9.47 2.40
N GLY A 114 7.90 -8.32 1.82
CA GLY A 114 8.04 -8.16 0.37
C GLY A 114 9.25 -8.90 -0.20
N LEU A 115 10.38 -8.99 0.51
CA LEU A 115 11.54 -9.77 0.09
C LEU A 115 11.21 -11.27 -0.02
N PHE A 116 10.42 -11.83 0.91
CA PHE A 116 9.96 -13.21 0.80
C PHE A 116 9.10 -13.43 -0.45
N VAL A 117 8.23 -12.48 -0.78
CA VAL A 117 7.41 -12.56 -2.00
C VAL A 117 8.27 -12.49 -3.25
N SER A 118 9.29 -11.62 -3.27
CA SER A 118 10.25 -11.55 -4.36
C SER A 118 10.98 -12.87 -4.56
N LEU A 119 11.49 -13.47 -3.48
CA LEU A 119 12.14 -14.77 -3.52
C LEU A 119 11.20 -15.86 -4.01
N PHE A 120 9.95 -15.87 -3.58
CA PHE A 120 8.93 -16.81 -4.02
C PHE A 120 8.68 -16.70 -5.53
N PHE A 121 8.52 -15.51 -6.09
CA PHE A 121 8.37 -15.31 -7.51
C PHE A 121 9.63 -15.71 -8.30
N TYR A 122 10.81 -15.48 -7.74
CA TYR A 122 12.06 -15.93 -8.35
C TYR A 122 12.13 -17.45 -8.43
N LEU A 123 11.73 -18.16 -7.38
CA LEU A 123 11.65 -19.63 -7.37
C LEU A 123 10.63 -20.16 -8.39
N LEU A 124 9.46 -19.51 -8.49
CA LEU A 124 8.47 -19.85 -9.52
C LEU A 124 9.02 -19.65 -10.94
N TYR A 125 9.76 -18.58 -11.17
CA TYR A 125 10.45 -18.37 -12.45
C TYR A 125 11.45 -19.49 -12.74
N TYR A 126 12.25 -19.86 -11.75
CA TYR A 126 13.24 -20.93 -11.90
C TYR A 126 12.61 -22.28 -12.27
N ILE A 127 11.44 -22.59 -11.71
CA ILE A 127 10.72 -23.86 -11.96
C ILE A 127 9.95 -23.80 -13.29
N THR A 128 9.30 -22.69 -13.61
CA THR A 128 8.36 -22.60 -14.74
C THR A 128 8.95 -21.98 -15.99
N SER A 129 10.09 -21.29 -15.88
CA SER A 129 10.70 -20.45 -16.93
C SER A 129 9.74 -19.40 -17.51
N ASN A 130 8.66 -19.07 -16.79
CA ASN A 130 7.68 -18.08 -17.24
C ASN A 130 8.16 -16.66 -16.92
N PRO A 131 8.38 -15.79 -17.92
CA PRO A 131 8.94 -14.45 -17.73
C PRO A 131 8.08 -13.53 -16.86
N VAL A 132 6.78 -13.82 -16.72
CA VAL A 132 5.87 -13.07 -15.86
C VAL A 132 6.32 -13.13 -14.39
N PHE A 133 6.81 -14.29 -13.94
CA PHE A 133 7.34 -14.42 -12.57
C PHE A 133 8.69 -13.71 -12.38
N ALA A 134 9.53 -13.67 -13.40
CA ALA A 134 10.77 -12.86 -13.37
C ALA A 134 10.45 -11.37 -13.24
N ALA A 135 9.49 -10.88 -14.02
CA ALA A 135 9.02 -9.49 -13.94
C ALA A 135 8.45 -9.19 -12.54
N GLY A 136 7.64 -10.11 -11.97
CA GLY A 136 7.10 -9.99 -10.62
C GLY A 136 8.20 -9.91 -9.56
N ALA A 137 9.19 -10.80 -9.61
CA ALA A 137 10.32 -10.81 -8.67
C ALA A 137 11.13 -9.52 -8.74
N THR A 138 11.46 -9.05 -9.93
CA THR A 138 12.22 -7.81 -10.16
C THR A 138 11.45 -6.60 -9.64
N TRP A 139 10.18 -6.49 -9.99
CA TRP A 139 9.33 -5.37 -9.56
C TRP A 139 9.13 -5.35 -8.05
N CYS A 140 8.92 -6.52 -7.44
CA CYS A 140 8.81 -6.67 -6.00
C CYS A 140 10.08 -6.21 -5.28
N SER A 141 11.25 -6.65 -5.75
CA SER A 141 12.54 -6.24 -5.19
C SER A 141 12.75 -4.73 -5.29
N PHE A 142 12.44 -4.14 -6.46
CA PHE A 142 12.55 -2.71 -6.69
C PHE A 142 11.64 -1.92 -5.74
N MET A 143 10.37 -2.29 -5.62
CA MET A 143 9.40 -1.62 -4.74
C MET A 143 9.81 -1.72 -3.27
N ASN A 144 10.33 -2.87 -2.83
CA ASN A 144 10.80 -3.02 -1.45
C ASN A 144 12.05 -2.18 -1.16
N LEU A 145 12.98 -2.11 -2.10
CA LEU A 145 14.17 -1.25 -1.96
C LEU A 145 13.76 0.22 -1.88
N PHE A 146 12.81 0.65 -2.73
CA PHE A 146 12.32 2.02 -2.74
C PHE A 146 11.57 2.40 -1.45
N ASN A 147 10.89 1.45 -0.81
CA ASN A 147 10.19 1.67 0.46
C ASN A 147 11.11 1.70 1.69
N ILE A 148 12.38 1.31 1.56
CA ILE A 148 13.38 1.40 2.65
C ILE A 148 14.10 2.77 2.62
N LEU A 149 14.17 3.42 1.45
CA LEU A 149 14.82 4.72 1.26
C LEU A 149 13.92 5.88 1.68
#